data_3317b27925106d4389179dfc5c337d8b
#
_entry.id   3317b27925106d4389179dfc5c337d8b
#
_cell.length_a   1.000
_cell.length_b   1.000
_cell.length_c   1.000
_cell.angle_alpha   90.00
_cell.angle_beta   90.00
_cell.angle_gamma   90.00
#
_symmetry.space_group_name_H-M   'P 1'
#
loop_
_entity.id
_entity.type
_entity.pdbx_description
1 polymer ?
#
loop_
_entity_poly.entity_id
_entity_poly.type
_entity_poly.pdbx_seq_one_letter_code
_entity_poly.pdbx_strand_id
1 'polypeptide(L)'
;MRELALHILDIAQNSVAACARHIWLTVSENEQGYFVFSVRDDGKGMDSEMLQRVCDPFVTSRTTRKVGMGIPFIDMVTQQCGGHLELQSALGKGTELTAYFAADNIDRPPLGDIVSSVQVLLAGAPQLELEFAYNGANGSLVFRTQEVREILGEACDFANPEIYAWLGAYLKEQLAQVQGKEV
;
A
#
# COMPACT_ATOMS: atom_id res chain seq x y z
N MET A 1 -15.06 -1.38 -2.13
CA MET A 1 -14.24 -2.30 -1.32
C MET A 1 -14.52 -2.00 0.14
N ARG A 2 -14.48 -2.99 1.03
CA ARG A 2 -14.90 -2.82 2.43
C ARG A 2 -13.71 -2.63 3.39
N GLU A 3 -12.46 -2.78 2.92
CA GLU A 3 -11.24 -2.79 3.73
C GLU A 3 -10.15 -1.97 3.05
N LEU A 4 -9.37 -1.23 3.84
CA LEU A 4 -8.29 -0.38 3.34
C LEU A 4 -7.13 -1.19 2.72
N ALA A 5 -6.89 -2.41 3.22
CA ALA A 5 -5.86 -3.31 2.70
C ALA A 5 -6.05 -3.62 1.20
N LEU A 6 -7.30 -3.74 0.74
CA LEU A 6 -7.59 -3.97 -0.68
C LEU A 6 -7.34 -2.71 -1.54
N HIS A 7 -7.57 -1.53 -0.99
CA HIS A 7 -7.20 -0.27 -1.68
C HIS A 7 -5.69 -0.11 -1.78
N ILE A 8 -4.98 -0.41 -0.69
CA ILE A 8 -3.51 -0.41 -0.66
C ILE A 8 -2.96 -1.37 -1.71
N LEU A 9 -3.52 -2.59 -1.80
CA LEU A 9 -3.12 -3.57 -2.80
C LEU A 9 -3.34 -3.06 -4.24
N ASP A 10 -4.51 -2.45 -4.53
CA ASP A 10 -4.81 -1.90 -5.87
C ASP A 10 -3.83 -0.77 -6.24
N ILE A 11 -3.50 0.11 -5.30
CA ILE A 11 -2.52 1.18 -5.50
C ILE A 11 -1.12 0.60 -5.73
N ALA A 12 -0.69 -0.36 -4.91
CA ALA A 12 0.61 -1.01 -5.07
C ALA A 12 0.73 -1.80 -6.39
N GLN A 13 -0.36 -2.42 -6.85
CA GLN A 13 -0.40 -3.07 -8.17
C GLN A 13 -0.29 -2.04 -9.31
N ASN A 14 -0.83 -0.83 -9.14
CA ASN A 14 -0.61 0.25 -10.11
C ASN A 14 0.86 0.68 -10.16
N SER A 15 1.57 0.68 -9.04
CA SER A 15 3.01 0.92 -8.98
C SER A 15 3.80 -0.16 -9.73
N VAL A 16 3.44 -1.43 -9.54
CA VAL A 16 4.04 -2.56 -10.31
C VAL A 16 3.76 -2.39 -11.81
N ALA A 17 2.53 -2.02 -12.20
CA ALA A 17 2.18 -1.75 -13.59
C ALA A 17 2.91 -0.52 -14.17
N ALA A 18 3.34 0.40 -13.32
CA ALA A 18 4.21 1.53 -13.66
C ALA A 18 5.70 1.14 -13.71
N CYS A 19 6.03 -0.15 -13.66
CA CYS A 19 7.39 -0.69 -13.67
C CYS A 19 8.24 -0.25 -12.48
N ALA A 20 7.63 -0.03 -11.32
CA ALA A 20 8.35 0.18 -10.08
C ALA A 20 9.20 -1.05 -9.73
N ARG A 21 10.39 -0.79 -9.25
CA ARG A 21 11.29 -1.81 -8.69
C ARG A 21 11.27 -1.80 -7.18
N HIS A 22 10.95 -0.66 -6.60
CA HIS A 22 10.87 -0.48 -5.17
C HIS A 22 9.54 0.18 -4.78
N ILE A 23 8.87 -0.39 -3.78
CA ILE A 23 7.68 0.18 -3.16
C ILE A 23 7.94 0.33 -1.66
N TRP A 24 7.63 1.52 -1.14
CA TRP A 24 7.55 1.81 0.30
C TRP A 24 6.08 1.91 0.67
N LEU A 25 5.63 0.99 1.52
CA LEU A 25 4.29 0.96 2.06
C LEU A 25 4.35 1.26 3.55
N THR A 26 3.72 2.34 3.97
CA THR A 26 3.64 2.70 5.39
C THR A 26 2.18 2.74 5.83
N VAL A 27 1.89 2.17 6.99
CA VAL A 27 0.61 2.29 7.69
C VAL A 27 0.87 2.84 9.08
N SER A 28 0.13 3.86 9.50
CA SER A 28 0.32 4.51 10.79
C SER A 28 -1.02 4.85 11.44
N GLU A 29 -1.14 4.47 12.69
CA GLU A 29 -2.17 4.97 13.60
C GLU A 29 -1.53 6.15 14.34
N ASN A 30 -1.68 7.37 13.79
CA ASN A 30 -0.87 8.47 14.24
C ASN A 30 -1.45 9.20 15.46
N GLU A 31 -0.56 9.92 16.15
CA GLU A 31 -0.84 10.69 17.35
C GLU A 31 -1.67 11.96 17.08
N GLN A 32 -1.89 12.33 15.82
CA GLN A 32 -2.65 13.52 15.42
C GLN A 32 -4.15 13.24 15.18
N GLY A 33 -4.61 12.04 15.54
CA GLY A 33 -6.00 11.64 15.38
C GLY A 33 -6.35 11.18 13.95
N TYR A 34 -5.35 10.81 13.15
CA TYR A 34 -5.55 10.22 11.83
C TYR A 34 -5.02 8.78 11.78
N PHE A 35 -5.75 7.95 11.06
CA PHE A 35 -5.21 6.74 10.47
C PHE A 35 -4.65 7.11 9.09
N VAL A 36 -3.41 6.75 8.82
CA VAL A 36 -2.70 7.15 7.59
C VAL A 36 -2.11 5.92 6.93
N PHE A 37 -2.23 5.83 5.62
CA PHE A 37 -1.35 4.97 4.87
C PHE A 37 -0.69 5.74 3.72
N SER A 38 0.52 5.34 3.37
CA SER A 38 1.27 5.87 2.23
C SER A 38 1.80 4.74 1.37
N VAL A 39 1.69 4.91 0.06
CA VAL A 39 2.33 4.06 -0.95
C VAL A 39 3.19 4.95 -1.82
N ARG A 40 4.51 4.74 -1.77
CA ARG A 40 5.49 5.42 -2.60
C ARG A 40 6.18 4.40 -3.49
N ASP A 41 6.47 4.77 -4.73
CA ASP A 41 7.17 3.92 -5.69
C ASP A 41 8.23 4.70 -6.49
N ASP A 42 9.15 3.97 -7.09
CA ASP A 42 10.17 4.47 -8.01
C ASP A 42 9.84 4.21 -9.50
N GLY A 43 8.56 3.99 -9.82
CA GLY A 43 8.10 3.71 -11.17
C GLY A 43 8.24 4.89 -12.12
N LYS A 44 7.63 4.77 -13.30
CA LYS A 44 7.73 5.80 -14.37
C LYS A 44 7.15 7.15 -14.00
N GLY A 45 6.31 7.23 -12.94
CA GLY A 45 5.61 8.44 -12.55
C GLY A 45 4.58 8.92 -13.58
N MET A 46 4.05 10.12 -13.34
CA MET A 46 3.04 10.78 -14.16
C MET A 46 3.48 12.20 -14.50
N ASP A 47 3.11 12.67 -15.68
CA ASP A 47 3.21 14.10 -16.00
C ASP A 47 2.07 14.89 -15.34
N SER A 48 2.15 16.21 -15.41
CA SER A 48 1.17 17.11 -14.76
C SER A 48 -0.25 16.96 -15.33
N GLU A 49 -0.39 16.66 -16.61
CA GLU A 49 -1.69 16.46 -17.24
C GLU A 49 -2.33 15.15 -16.74
N MET A 50 -1.57 14.06 -16.71
CA MET A 50 -2.04 12.77 -16.20
C MET A 50 -2.35 12.86 -14.71
N LEU A 51 -1.53 13.56 -13.92
CA LEU A 51 -1.74 13.74 -12.49
C LEU A 51 -3.07 14.45 -12.19
N GLN A 52 -3.38 15.53 -12.92
CA GLN A 52 -4.66 16.23 -12.80
C GLN A 52 -5.85 15.34 -13.17
N ARG A 53 -5.70 14.52 -14.20
CA ARG A 53 -6.76 13.62 -14.68
C ARG A 53 -7.03 12.44 -13.76
N VAL A 54 -6.02 11.94 -13.10
CA VAL A 54 -6.14 10.77 -12.18
C VAL A 54 -6.98 11.11 -10.96
N CYS A 55 -6.98 12.36 -10.51
CA CYS A 55 -7.80 12.84 -9.40
C CYS A 55 -9.24 13.15 -9.79
N ASP A 56 -9.57 13.20 -11.09
CA ASP A 56 -10.92 13.54 -11.56
C ASP A 56 -11.76 12.25 -11.75
N PRO A 57 -12.81 12.02 -10.93
CA PRO A 57 -13.66 10.85 -11.02
C PRO A 57 -14.46 10.77 -12.33
N PHE A 58 -14.58 11.87 -13.08
CA PHE A 58 -15.31 11.95 -14.35
C PHE A 58 -14.44 11.74 -15.59
N VAL A 59 -13.10 11.76 -15.44
CA VAL A 59 -12.16 11.54 -16.53
C VAL A 59 -11.78 10.05 -16.63
N THR A 60 -12.74 9.15 -16.54
CA THR A 60 -12.57 7.77 -17.01
C THR A 60 -12.70 7.77 -18.52
N SER A 61 -11.61 8.07 -19.23
CA SER A 61 -11.60 8.03 -20.68
C SER A 61 -11.87 6.59 -21.18
N ARG A 62 -12.92 6.44 -21.97
CA ARG A 62 -13.31 5.21 -22.68
C ARG A 62 -12.27 4.72 -23.70
N THR A 63 -11.15 5.39 -23.85
CA THR A 63 -10.14 5.08 -24.85
C THR A 63 -8.75 5.25 -24.27
N THR A 64 -8.04 4.18 -24.12
CA THR A 64 -6.63 4.03 -23.76
C THR A 64 -6.31 3.81 -22.28
N ARG A 65 -6.02 2.53 -21.98
CA ARG A 65 -5.47 1.97 -20.74
C ARG A 65 -6.27 2.29 -19.47
N LYS A 66 -6.78 1.27 -18.84
CA LYS A 66 -7.37 1.25 -17.51
C LYS A 66 -6.43 1.93 -16.51
N VAL A 67 -6.52 3.24 -16.35
CA VAL A 67 -6.18 3.85 -15.07
C VAL A 67 -7.28 3.37 -14.14
N GLY A 68 -6.95 2.51 -13.19
CA GLY A 68 -7.94 1.92 -12.30
C GLY A 68 -8.69 3.02 -11.55
N MET A 69 -9.95 2.79 -11.21
CA MET A 69 -10.76 3.70 -10.39
C MET A 69 -10.25 3.77 -8.92
N GLY A 70 -9.08 3.18 -8.63
CA GLY A 70 -8.53 3.08 -7.29
C GLY A 70 -8.27 4.43 -6.63
N ILE A 71 -7.57 5.34 -7.32
CA ILE A 71 -7.21 6.65 -6.75
C ILE A 71 -8.44 7.55 -6.55
N PRO A 72 -9.33 7.77 -7.53
CA PRO A 72 -10.55 8.55 -7.30
C PRO A 72 -11.45 7.96 -6.22
N PHE A 73 -11.50 6.63 -6.13
CA PHE A 73 -12.32 5.97 -5.13
C PHE A 73 -11.76 6.16 -3.72
N ILE A 74 -10.45 6.02 -3.53
CA ILE A 74 -9.84 6.23 -2.21
C ILE A 74 -9.93 7.71 -1.80
N ASP A 75 -9.80 8.66 -2.74
CA ASP A 75 -10.00 10.08 -2.46
C ASP A 75 -11.43 10.36 -1.95
N MET A 76 -12.43 9.79 -2.60
CA MET A 76 -13.82 9.90 -2.14
C MET A 76 -14.00 9.32 -0.72
N VAL A 77 -13.41 8.16 -0.43
CA VAL A 77 -13.51 7.52 0.89
C VAL A 77 -12.80 8.34 1.96
N THR A 78 -11.62 8.90 1.68
CA THR A 78 -10.92 9.77 2.64
C THR A 78 -11.76 10.99 2.99
N GLN A 79 -12.36 11.67 2.01
CA GLN A 79 -13.22 12.83 2.22
C GLN A 79 -14.47 12.49 3.03
N GLN A 80 -15.13 11.35 2.76
CA GLN A 80 -16.28 10.86 3.53
C GLN A 80 -15.92 10.59 5.00
N CYS A 81 -14.68 10.20 5.26
CA CYS A 81 -14.18 9.92 6.60
C CYS A 81 -13.50 11.13 7.27
N GLY A 82 -13.73 12.35 6.79
CA GLY A 82 -13.16 13.57 7.39
C GLY A 82 -11.64 13.72 7.23
N GLY A 83 -11.09 13.05 6.22
CA GLY A 83 -9.68 13.10 5.88
C GLY A 83 -9.45 13.73 4.50
N HIS A 84 -8.30 13.42 3.92
CA HIS A 84 -7.89 13.90 2.59
C HIS A 84 -6.88 12.95 1.95
N LEU A 85 -6.63 13.15 0.66
CA LEU A 85 -5.63 12.44 -0.13
C LEU A 85 -4.55 13.41 -0.59
N GLU A 86 -3.29 13.02 -0.46
CA GLU A 86 -2.16 13.69 -1.08
C GLU A 86 -1.58 12.80 -2.17
N LEU A 87 -1.35 13.35 -3.35
CA LEU A 87 -0.77 12.64 -4.48
C LEU A 87 0.32 13.49 -5.11
N GLN A 88 1.53 12.95 -5.16
CA GLN A 88 2.69 13.56 -5.78
C GLN A 88 3.28 12.60 -6.80
N SER A 89 3.58 13.09 -7.99
CA SER A 89 4.22 12.29 -9.03
C SER A 89 4.97 13.18 -10.01
N ALA A 90 6.06 12.65 -10.57
CA ALA A 90 6.78 13.27 -11.68
C ALA A 90 7.36 12.18 -12.59
N LEU A 91 7.44 12.47 -13.88
CA LEU A 91 8.01 11.53 -14.85
C LEU A 91 9.42 11.11 -14.46
N GLY A 92 9.66 9.80 -14.41
CA GLY A 92 10.94 9.19 -14.07
C GLY A 92 11.32 9.27 -12.58
N LYS A 93 10.40 9.75 -11.71
CA LYS A 93 10.65 9.86 -10.27
C LYS A 93 9.70 9.04 -9.41
N GLY A 94 8.74 8.34 -10.04
CA GLY A 94 7.74 7.54 -9.34
C GLY A 94 6.54 8.35 -8.87
N THR A 95 5.78 7.74 -7.97
CA THR A 95 4.54 8.29 -7.40
C THR A 95 4.54 8.10 -5.89
N GLU A 96 4.00 9.05 -5.17
CA GLU A 96 3.71 8.96 -3.75
C GLU A 96 2.25 9.35 -3.51
N LEU A 97 1.51 8.45 -2.88
CA LEU A 97 0.14 8.64 -2.47
C LEU A 97 0.04 8.47 -0.96
N THR A 98 -0.51 9.47 -0.27
CA THR A 98 -0.77 9.40 1.16
C THR A 98 -2.24 9.68 1.44
N ALA A 99 -2.91 8.76 2.10
CA ALA A 99 -4.32 8.83 2.44
C ALA A 99 -4.49 8.99 3.95
N TYR A 100 -5.22 10.03 4.33
CA TYR A 100 -5.54 10.39 5.71
C TYR A 100 -7.00 10.12 6.00
N PHE A 101 -7.31 9.49 7.13
CA PHE A 101 -8.68 9.21 7.60
C PHE A 101 -8.77 9.66 9.05
N ALA A 102 -9.81 10.40 9.42
CA ALA A 102 -10.04 10.70 10.83
C ALA A 102 -10.18 9.39 11.61
N ALA A 103 -9.36 9.19 12.63
CA ALA A 103 -9.21 7.90 13.31
C ALA A 103 -10.48 7.44 14.03
N ASP A 104 -11.25 8.39 14.54
CA ASP A 104 -12.50 8.21 15.29
C ASP A 104 -13.76 8.22 14.42
N ASN A 105 -13.63 8.38 13.09
CA ASN A 105 -14.78 8.41 12.19
C ASN A 105 -15.37 7.01 12.03
N ILE A 106 -16.69 6.89 12.33
CA ILE A 106 -17.40 5.61 12.30
C ILE A 106 -17.51 5.00 10.89
N ASP A 107 -17.44 5.83 9.86
CA ASP A 107 -17.51 5.40 8.45
C ASP A 107 -16.14 5.00 7.89
N ARG A 108 -15.07 5.16 8.67
CA ARG A 108 -13.73 4.75 8.26
C ARG A 108 -13.69 3.22 8.07
N PRO A 109 -13.36 2.74 6.86
CA PRO A 109 -13.18 1.31 6.65
C PRO A 109 -12.08 0.75 7.57
N PRO A 110 -12.23 -0.46 8.09
CA PRO A 110 -11.16 -1.12 8.83
C PRO A 110 -9.94 -1.35 7.92
N LEU A 111 -8.76 -1.47 8.53
CA LEU A 111 -7.56 -1.82 7.77
C LEU A 111 -7.74 -3.14 7.00
N GLY A 112 -8.34 -4.13 7.65
CA GLY A 112 -8.52 -5.46 7.06
C GLY A 112 -7.24 -6.28 7.06
N ASP A 113 -7.16 -7.27 6.16
CA ASP A 113 -6.04 -8.19 6.08
C ASP A 113 -4.90 -7.63 5.21
N ILE A 114 -4.10 -6.73 5.80
CA ILE A 114 -2.92 -6.14 5.14
C ILE A 114 -1.84 -7.21 4.87
N VAL A 115 -1.75 -8.26 5.69
CA VAL A 115 -0.77 -9.34 5.51
C VAL A 115 -1.03 -10.08 4.21
N SER A 116 -2.27 -10.49 3.97
CA SER A 116 -2.65 -11.13 2.71
C SER A 116 -2.43 -10.21 1.51
N SER A 117 -2.65 -8.90 1.66
CA SER A 117 -2.37 -7.92 0.59
C SER A 117 -0.88 -7.86 0.25
N VAL A 118 -0.01 -7.83 1.25
CA VAL A 118 1.46 -7.88 1.07
C VAL A 118 1.89 -9.19 0.43
N GLN A 119 1.37 -10.33 0.89
CA GLN A 119 1.68 -11.64 0.32
C GLN A 119 1.29 -11.74 -1.17
N VAL A 120 0.07 -11.30 -1.52
CA VAL A 120 -0.42 -11.31 -2.91
C VAL A 120 0.44 -10.39 -3.80
N LEU A 121 0.81 -9.21 -3.30
CA LEU A 121 1.67 -8.29 -4.03
C LEU A 121 3.03 -8.91 -4.35
N LEU A 122 3.69 -9.49 -3.36
CA LEU A 122 5.03 -10.09 -3.51
C LEU A 122 5.01 -11.36 -4.36
N ALA A 123 4.00 -12.21 -4.22
CA ALA A 123 3.83 -13.40 -5.06
C ALA A 123 3.57 -13.03 -6.54
N GLY A 124 2.86 -11.92 -6.79
CA GLY A 124 2.56 -11.45 -8.14
C GLY A 124 3.70 -10.62 -8.79
N ALA A 125 4.69 -10.18 -8.02
CA ALA A 125 5.80 -9.36 -8.47
C ALA A 125 7.13 -9.83 -7.86
N PRO A 126 7.68 -10.98 -8.30
CA PRO A 126 8.80 -11.66 -7.63
C PRO A 126 10.11 -10.85 -7.61
N GLN A 127 10.25 -9.83 -8.45
CA GLN A 127 11.44 -8.96 -8.48
C GLN A 127 11.26 -7.64 -7.71
N LEU A 128 10.08 -7.44 -7.09
CA LEU A 128 9.77 -6.22 -6.36
C LEU A 128 10.54 -6.17 -5.05
N GLU A 129 11.21 -5.04 -4.80
CA GLU A 129 11.68 -4.69 -3.47
C GLU A 129 10.58 -3.95 -2.72
N LEU A 130 10.15 -4.51 -1.59
CA LEU A 130 9.14 -3.93 -0.73
C LEU A 130 9.73 -3.61 0.64
N GLU A 131 9.54 -2.37 1.07
CA GLU A 131 9.64 -1.99 2.47
C GLU A 131 8.23 -1.75 3.01
N PHE A 132 7.80 -2.58 3.96
CA PHE A 132 6.52 -2.44 4.63
C PHE A 132 6.75 -2.00 6.07
N ALA A 133 6.28 -0.82 6.43
CA ALA A 133 6.32 -0.27 7.77
C ALA A 133 4.92 -0.13 8.37
N TYR A 134 4.76 -0.55 9.62
CA TYR A 134 3.54 -0.35 10.39
C TYR A 134 3.88 0.32 11.72
N ASN A 135 3.28 1.47 11.98
CA ASN A 135 3.44 2.22 13.22
C ASN A 135 2.12 2.17 14.00
N GLY A 136 2.08 1.39 15.05
CA GLY A 136 0.92 1.23 15.93
C GLY A 136 1.16 1.83 17.32
N ALA A 137 0.17 1.68 18.19
CA ALA A 137 0.22 2.23 19.56
C ALA A 137 1.34 1.63 20.42
N ASN A 138 1.74 0.36 20.18
CA ASN A 138 2.71 -0.36 21.01
C ASN A 138 4.08 -0.53 20.31
N GLY A 139 4.37 0.25 19.29
CA GLY A 139 5.66 0.18 18.60
C GLY A 139 5.55 0.20 17.08
N SER A 140 6.61 -0.19 16.43
CA SER A 140 6.67 -0.24 14.96
C SER A 140 7.22 -1.57 14.46
N LEU A 141 6.71 -1.99 13.30
CA LEU A 141 7.24 -3.08 12.48
C LEU A 141 7.85 -2.49 11.22
N VAL A 142 9.00 -2.97 10.83
CA VAL A 142 9.55 -2.75 9.49
C VAL A 142 9.96 -4.09 8.90
N PHE A 143 9.41 -4.43 7.74
CA PHE A 143 9.74 -5.61 6.96
C PHE A 143 10.35 -5.18 5.63
N ARG A 144 11.47 -5.80 5.22
CA ARG A 144 12.14 -5.54 3.95
C ARG A 144 12.39 -6.84 3.20
N THR A 145 11.95 -6.90 1.95
CA THR A 145 12.24 -8.06 1.08
C THR A 145 13.74 -8.24 0.86
N GLN A 146 14.50 -7.17 0.84
CA GLN A 146 15.95 -7.22 0.72
C GLN A 146 16.59 -8.08 1.81
N GLU A 147 16.21 -7.90 3.08
CA GLU A 147 16.74 -8.66 4.20
C GLU A 147 16.44 -10.17 4.05
N VAL A 148 15.24 -10.52 3.56
CA VAL A 148 14.86 -11.91 3.30
C VAL A 148 15.70 -12.50 2.16
N ARG A 149 15.92 -11.72 1.09
CA ARG A 149 16.76 -12.15 -0.05
C ARG A 149 18.22 -12.34 0.34
N GLU A 150 18.76 -11.50 1.21
CA GLU A 150 20.13 -11.65 1.73
C GLU A 150 20.31 -12.96 2.51
N ILE A 151 19.26 -13.41 3.22
CA ILE A 151 19.28 -14.65 4.00
C ILE A 151 19.06 -15.88 3.10
N LEU A 152 18.06 -15.84 2.21
CA LEU A 152 17.65 -17.00 1.41
C LEU A 152 18.39 -17.11 0.05
N GLY A 153 19.04 -16.03 -0.41
CA GLY A 153 19.73 -15.99 -1.67
C GLY A 153 18.82 -16.29 -2.86
N GLU A 154 19.31 -17.08 -3.81
CA GLU A 154 18.58 -17.48 -5.02
C GLU A 154 17.30 -18.31 -4.74
N ALA A 155 17.18 -18.88 -3.54
CA ALA A 155 16.00 -19.64 -3.13
C ALA A 155 14.81 -18.75 -2.73
N CYS A 156 14.99 -17.43 -2.68
CA CYS A 156 13.95 -16.48 -2.28
C CYS A 156 12.93 -16.28 -3.41
N ASP A 157 11.86 -17.06 -3.35
CA ASP A 157 10.68 -16.90 -4.19
C ASP A 157 9.43 -16.75 -3.31
N PHE A 158 8.87 -15.55 -3.25
CA PHE A 158 7.66 -15.27 -2.45
C PHE A 158 6.40 -15.94 -3.00
N ALA A 159 6.41 -16.50 -4.20
CA ALA A 159 5.35 -17.36 -4.73
C ALA A 159 5.49 -18.83 -4.27
N ASN A 160 6.65 -19.23 -3.71
CA ASN A 160 6.83 -20.56 -3.13
C ASN A 160 5.89 -20.73 -1.93
N PRO A 161 5.08 -21.81 -1.86
CA PRO A 161 4.09 -22.01 -0.79
C PRO A 161 4.67 -21.98 0.63
N GLU A 162 5.88 -22.47 0.84
CA GLU A 162 6.52 -22.49 2.15
C GLU A 162 6.93 -21.07 2.58
N ILE A 163 7.55 -20.32 1.67
CA ILE A 163 7.95 -18.93 1.92
C ILE A 163 6.72 -18.04 2.09
N TYR A 164 5.68 -18.26 1.28
CA TYR A 164 4.40 -17.57 1.38
C TYR A 164 3.76 -17.80 2.75
N ALA A 165 3.68 -19.05 3.20
CA ALA A 165 3.10 -19.39 4.50
C ALA A 165 3.93 -18.82 5.67
N TRP A 166 5.25 -18.92 5.60
CA TRP A 166 6.16 -18.34 6.58
C TRP A 166 6.00 -16.82 6.67
N LEU A 167 5.99 -16.13 5.54
CA LEU A 167 5.81 -14.66 5.49
C LEU A 167 4.49 -14.24 6.16
N GLY A 168 3.40 -14.95 5.87
CA GLY A 168 2.10 -14.69 6.47
C GLY A 168 2.11 -14.87 7.98
N ALA A 169 2.70 -15.94 8.48
CA ALA A 169 2.82 -16.20 9.91
C ALA A 169 3.69 -15.15 10.60
N TYR A 170 4.85 -14.85 10.03
CA TYR A 170 5.78 -13.84 10.54
C TYR A 170 5.13 -12.45 10.65
N LEU A 171 4.52 -11.96 9.57
CA LEU A 171 3.90 -10.62 9.57
C LEU A 171 2.70 -10.55 10.51
N LYS A 172 1.89 -11.61 10.63
CA LYS A 172 0.77 -11.65 11.58
C LYS A 172 1.23 -11.56 13.01
N GLU A 173 2.27 -12.30 13.38
CA GLU A 173 2.84 -12.27 14.72
C GLU A 173 3.40 -10.88 15.05
N GLN A 174 4.21 -10.31 14.16
CA GLN A 174 4.79 -8.99 14.37
C GLN A 174 3.73 -7.87 14.47
N LEU A 175 2.70 -7.90 13.61
CA LEU A 175 1.61 -6.94 13.65
C LEU A 175 0.78 -7.05 14.93
N ALA A 176 0.51 -8.27 15.41
CA ALA A 176 -0.22 -8.47 16.67
C ALA A 176 0.50 -7.81 17.85
N GLN A 177 1.84 -7.94 17.93
CA GLN A 177 2.64 -7.31 18.96
C GLN A 177 2.54 -5.77 18.91
N VAL A 178 2.65 -5.19 17.71
CA VAL A 178 2.61 -3.72 17.52
C VAL A 178 1.21 -3.14 17.73
N GLN A 179 0.16 -3.91 17.39
CA GLN A 179 -1.24 -3.51 17.61
C GLN A 179 -1.74 -3.75 19.04
N GLY A 180 -0.97 -4.44 19.88
CA GLY A 180 -1.40 -4.79 21.23
C GLY A 180 -2.57 -5.79 21.28
N LYS A 181 -2.73 -6.60 20.23
CA LYS A 181 -3.70 -7.68 20.19
C LYS A 181 -3.02 -8.96 20.67
N GLU A 182 -3.65 -9.64 21.64
CA GLU A 182 -3.22 -11.00 22.00
C GLU A 182 -3.35 -11.91 20.77
N VAL A 183 -2.31 -12.73 20.54
CA VAL A 183 -2.23 -13.71 19.43
C VAL A 183 -3.09 -14.92 19.75
#